data_c38f7a6ed60a6490d45e4d3b52c531bc
#
_entry.id   c38f7a6ed60a6490d45e4d3b52c531bc
#
_cell.length_a   1.000
_cell.length_b   1.000
_cell.length_c   1.000
_cell.angle_alpha   90.00
_cell.angle_beta   90.00
_cell.angle_gamma   90.00
#
_symmetry.space_group_name_H-M   'P 1'
#
loop_
_entity.id
_entity.type
_entity.pdbx_description
1 polymer ?
#
loop_
_entity_poly.entity_id
_entity_poly.type
_entity_poly.pdbx_seq_one_letter_code
_entity_poly.pdbx_strand_id
1 'polypeptide(L)'
;MFFDSGTSRDFLPLALDENGHITEGVFFERIRYHGKIYERREHHIFRNGVHTVRNTAYIYGTKHAVELATVPKWAVLLPEGQIPSTIPMIATFRTPYANNIDLDSELPISIFANSLGTLHEIDEAHSEYCAEFRKMSAKVFADRTVLKESSGIPDDYFVGISGDGTSTMEQQIMTYAPQIRETEHSAKINKELRFYETQIGVSSGTFSFDTQKGLVTATQVLSEDRTTYNTVCQIQRQLRPVLQALSQIVVTLARFYGFECEDGECAIEFGDSVFEDTGTEFNRRFQMVQAGLLKAEDFNAWYFGVPTERAREMLPPMTEAFGGE
;
A
#
# COMPACT_ATOMS: atom_id res chain seq x y z
N MET A 1 12.08 14.81 18.57
CA MET A 1 11.71 15.16 17.19
C MET A 1 10.54 14.28 16.82
N PHE A 2 9.41 14.85 16.41
CA PHE A 2 8.24 14.08 15.99
C PHE A 2 8.07 14.30 14.49
N PHE A 3 7.86 13.19 13.76
CA PHE A 3 7.41 13.24 12.39
C PHE A 3 5.91 13.03 12.43
N ASP A 4 5.17 13.92 11.78
CA ASP A 4 3.77 13.69 11.49
C ASP A 4 3.66 13.25 10.02
N SER A 5 2.81 12.28 9.75
CA SER A 5 2.58 11.76 8.41
C SER A 5 1.09 11.81 8.10
N GLY A 6 0.77 12.28 6.92
CA GLY A 6 -0.60 12.37 6.46
C GLY A 6 -0.77 11.68 5.10
N THR A 7 -1.99 11.28 4.84
CA THR A 7 -2.42 10.78 3.54
C THR A 7 -2.87 11.96 2.65
N SER A 8 -3.16 11.70 1.39
CA SER A 8 -3.75 12.70 0.49
C SER A 8 -5.09 13.29 0.97
N ARG A 9 -5.73 12.68 1.97
CA ARG A 9 -6.94 13.22 2.61
C ARG A 9 -6.65 14.27 3.67
N ASP A 10 -5.43 14.20 4.23
CA ASP A 10 -5.02 15.02 5.36
C ASP A 10 -4.02 16.10 4.94
N PHE A 11 -3.72 16.20 3.65
CA PHE A 11 -2.77 17.15 3.09
C PHE A 11 -3.30 17.79 1.80
N LEU A 12 -3.16 19.11 1.71
CA LEU A 12 -3.49 19.90 0.53
C LEU A 12 -2.25 20.69 0.08
N PRO A 13 -1.63 20.36 -1.06
CA PRO A 13 -0.59 21.19 -1.66
C PRO A 13 -1.20 22.49 -2.20
N LEU A 14 -0.54 23.62 -1.96
CA LEU A 14 -1.00 24.93 -2.41
C LEU A 14 -0.07 25.56 -3.45
N ALA A 15 1.23 25.31 -3.34
CA ALA A 15 2.20 25.78 -4.32
C ALA A 15 3.35 24.77 -4.50
N LEU A 16 3.86 24.72 -5.74
CA LEU A 16 5.03 23.94 -6.14
C LEU A 16 6.09 24.88 -6.70
N ASP A 17 7.36 24.48 -6.64
CA ASP A 17 8.45 25.13 -7.34
C ASP A 17 8.56 24.67 -8.80
N GLU A 18 9.51 25.23 -9.55
CA GLU A 18 9.77 24.85 -10.95
C GLU A 18 10.20 23.38 -11.12
N ASN A 19 10.67 22.74 -10.06
CA ASN A 19 11.08 21.33 -10.04
C ASN A 19 9.95 20.41 -9.54
N GLY A 20 8.79 20.99 -9.23
CA GLY A 20 7.63 20.25 -8.72
C GLY A 20 7.71 19.90 -7.23
N HIS A 21 8.63 20.48 -6.44
CA HIS A 21 8.60 20.29 -4.99
C HIS A 21 7.55 21.19 -4.35
N ILE A 22 6.89 20.68 -3.33
CA ILE A 22 5.86 21.42 -2.62
C ILE A 22 6.53 22.47 -1.72
N THR A 23 6.29 23.72 -2.01
CA THR A 23 6.78 24.87 -1.24
C THR A 23 5.75 25.42 -0.27
N GLU A 24 4.45 25.15 -0.52
CA GLU A 24 3.37 25.56 0.36
C GLU A 24 2.32 24.47 0.42
N GLY A 25 1.85 24.13 1.64
CA GLY A 25 0.83 23.10 1.82
C GLY A 25 0.23 23.13 3.22
N VAL A 26 -0.93 22.51 3.37
CA VAL A 26 -1.69 22.47 4.62
C VAL A 26 -1.95 21.02 5.01
N PHE A 27 -1.56 20.67 6.23
CA PHE A 27 -1.97 19.42 6.87
C PHE A 27 -3.23 19.64 7.71
N PHE A 28 -4.13 18.66 7.69
CA PHE A 28 -5.38 18.68 8.45
C PHE A 28 -5.36 17.59 9.50
N GLU A 29 -5.54 17.96 10.76
CA GLU A 29 -5.73 17.02 11.85
C GLU A 29 -7.12 17.22 12.46
N ARG A 30 -7.90 16.13 12.58
CA ARG A 30 -9.26 16.17 13.14
C ARG A 30 -9.33 15.39 14.44
N ILE A 31 -9.85 16.04 15.47
CA ILE A 31 -10.01 15.44 16.79
C ILE A 31 -11.44 15.65 17.27
N ARG A 32 -12.05 14.60 17.81
CA ARG A 32 -13.32 14.71 18.52
C ARG A 32 -13.05 15.02 20.00
N TYR A 33 -13.55 16.17 20.46
CA TYR A 33 -13.42 16.60 21.86
C TYR A 33 -14.74 17.22 22.33
N HIS A 34 -15.21 16.81 23.52
CA HIS A 34 -16.52 17.24 24.09
C HIS A 34 -17.69 17.20 23.11
N GLY A 35 -17.81 16.10 22.34
CA GLY A 35 -18.91 15.88 21.40
C GLY A 35 -18.84 16.68 20.10
N LYS A 36 -17.85 17.56 19.93
CA LYS A 36 -17.59 18.30 18.71
C LYS A 36 -16.36 17.76 18.00
N ILE A 37 -16.30 17.94 16.69
CA ILE A 37 -15.10 17.65 15.88
C ILE A 37 -14.39 18.97 15.65
N TYR A 38 -13.13 19.04 16.01
CA TYR A 38 -12.24 20.17 15.74
C TYR A 38 -11.25 19.78 14.66
N GLU A 39 -10.88 20.75 13.80
CA GLU A 39 -9.92 20.61 12.72
C GLU A 39 -8.80 21.61 12.95
N ARG A 40 -7.56 21.11 13.10
CA ARG A 40 -6.34 21.91 13.07
C ARG A 40 -5.82 21.96 11.63
N ARG A 41 -5.44 23.12 11.20
CA ARG A 41 -4.74 23.37 9.94
C ARG A 41 -3.33 23.79 10.24
N GLU A 42 -2.38 22.96 9.88
CA GLU A 42 -0.97 23.24 9.96
C GLU A 42 -0.48 23.65 8.59
N HIS A 43 -0.30 24.96 8.42
CA HIS A 43 0.06 25.58 7.15
C HIS A 43 1.56 25.79 7.08
N HIS A 44 2.21 25.11 6.16
CA HIS A 44 3.64 25.19 5.88
C HIS A 44 3.87 26.08 4.68
N ILE A 45 4.81 27.03 4.81
CA ILE A 45 5.17 28.01 3.78
C ILE A 45 6.69 28.09 3.73
N PHE A 46 7.29 27.78 2.59
CA PHE A 46 8.72 27.95 2.37
C PHE A 46 8.97 29.09 1.38
N ARG A 47 9.60 30.15 1.85
CA ARG A 47 9.93 31.33 1.02
C ARG A 47 11.22 31.98 1.51
N ASN A 48 12.07 32.41 0.58
CA ASN A 48 13.28 33.21 0.86
C ASN A 48 14.21 32.59 1.94
N GLY A 49 14.38 31.27 1.94
CA GLY A 49 15.26 30.61 2.91
C GLY A 49 14.67 30.48 4.33
N VAL A 50 13.36 30.67 4.47
CA VAL A 50 12.66 30.49 5.75
C VAL A 50 11.46 29.59 5.56
N HIS A 51 11.36 28.58 6.41
CA HIS A 51 10.18 27.73 6.51
C HIS A 51 9.30 28.21 7.67
N THR A 52 8.08 28.62 7.37
CA THR A 52 7.10 29.11 8.34
C THR A 52 6.02 28.08 8.52
N VAL A 53 5.68 27.75 9.77
CA VAL A 53 4.58 26.87 10.15
C VAL A 53 3.55 27.67 10.90
N ARG A 54 2.29 27.69 10.44
CA ARG A 54 1.15 28.36 11.11
C ARG A 54 0.10 27.34 11.50
N ASN A 55 -0.27 27.35 12.77
CA ASN A 55 -1.31 26.51 13.33
C ASN A 55 -2.59 27.31 13.55
N THR A 56 -3.70 26.87 12.96
CA THR A 56 -5.02 27.42 13.20
C THR A 56 -6.01 26.31 13.49
N ALA A 57 -6.98 26.55 14.36
CA ALA A 57 -7.98 25.55 14.71
C ALA A 57 -9.41 26.07 14.43
N TYR A 58 -10.28 25.15 14.01
CA TYR A 58 -11.66 25.43 13.64
C TYR A 58 -12.59 24.35 14.18
N ILE A 59 -13.86 24.67 14.34
CA ILE A 59 -14.92 23.66 14.48
C ILE A 59 -15.16 23.08 13.08
N TYR A 60 -14.93 21.76 12.93
CA TYR A 60 -15.04 21.06 11.63
C TYR A 60 -16.40 21.31 10.95
N GLY A 61 -16.36 21.56 9.66
CA GLY A 61 -17.56 21.87 8.87
C GLY A 61 -18.08 23.31 9.02
N THR A 62 -17.38 24.15 9.82
CA THR A 62 -17.74 25.56 9.98
C THR A 62 -16.56 26.48 9.67
N LYS A 63 -16.82 27.80 9.55
CA LYS A 63 -15.76 28.82 9.45
C LYS A 63 -15.36 29.39 10.83
N HIS A 64 -15.87 28.79 11.93
CA HIS A 64 -15.64 29.31 13.28
C HIS A 64 -14.26 28.89 13.76
N ALA A 65 -13.36 29.87 13.85
CA ALA A 65 -12.02 29.69 14.41
C ALA A 65 -12.10 29.57 15.93
N VAL A 66 -11.25 28.73 16.53
CA VAL A 66 -11.09 28.53 17.96
C VAL A 66 -9.63 28.63 18.33
N GLU A 67 -9.35 28.90 19.60
CA GLU A 67 -7.97 28.87 20.10
C GLU A 67 -7.42 27.43 20.12
N LEU A 68 -6.12 27.27 19.85
CA LEU A 68 -5.45 25.97 19.89
C LEU A 68 -5.61 25.29 21.26
N ALA A 69 -5.58 26.09 22.34
CA ALA A 69 -5.77 25.61 23.69
C ALA A 69 -7.15 24.98 23.97
N THR A 70 -8.13 25.17 23.10
CA THR A 70 -9.45 24.52 23.20
C THR A 70 -9.33 22.99 23.18
N VAL A 71 -8.34 22.47 22.47
CA VAL A 71 -8.05 21.03 22.40
C VAL A 71 -6.74 20.77 23.15
N PRO A 72 -6.72 20.00 24.25
CA PRO A 72 -5.53 19.82 25.09
C PRO A 72 -4.29 19.36 24.33
N LYS A 73 -4.44 18.52 23.30
CA LYS A 73 -3.34 18.06 22.45
C LYS A 73 -2.66 19.21 21.71
N TRP A 74 -3.38 20.27 21.38
CA TRP A 74 -2.87 21.41 20.60
C TRP A 74 -2.44 22.60 21.47
N ALA A 75 -2.73 22.56 22.77
CA ALA A 75 -2.42 23.66 23.70
C ALA A 75 -0.92 24.00 23.80
N VAL A 76 -0.06 23.02 23.51
CA VAL A 76 1.42 23.19 23.53
C VAL A 76 2.01 23.68 22.20
N LEU A 77 1.19 23.77 21.15
CA LEU A 77 1.64 24.19 19.84
C LEU A 77 1.71 25.71 19.73
N LEU A 78 2.76 26.20 19.08
CA LEU A 78 2.87 27.63 18.77
C LEU A 78 1.92 27.96 17.60
N PRO A 79 1.23 29.13 17.66
CA PRO A 79 0.41 29.61 16.54
C PRO A 79 1.22 29.83 15.27
N GLU A 80 2.47 30.31 15.42
CA GLU A 80 3.39 30.50 14.31
C GLU A 80 4.84 30.19 14.77
N GLY A 81 5.59 29.49 13.93
CA GLY A 81 7.00 29.21 14.10
C GLY A 81 7.76 29.43 12.79
N GLN A 82 8.98 29.88 12.87
CA GLN A 82 9.85 30.09 11.71
C GLN A 82 11.18 29.36 11.90
N ILE A 83 11.62 28.67 10.87
CA ILE A 83 12.85 27.87 10.86
C ILE A 83 13.67 28.33 9.64
N PRO A 84 14.88 28.89 9.83
CA PRO A 84 15.79 29.13 8.72
C PRO A 84 16.12 27.78 8.04
N SER A 85 15.94 27.69 6.74
CA SER A 85 16.15 26.47 5.99
C SER A 85 16.52 26.76 4.56
N THR A 86 17.34 25.90 3.96
CA THR A 86 17.64 25.93 2.52
C THR A 86 16.68 25.08 1.69
N ILE A 87 15.85 24.26 2.37
CA ILE A 87 14.91 23.33 1.74
C ILE A 87 13.53 23.44 2.38
N PRO A 88 12.44 23.11 1.65
CA PRO A 88 11.11 22.95 2.26
C PRO A 88 11.13 21.84 3.33
N MET A 89 10.46 22.06 4.47
CA MET A 89 10.33 21.04 5.54
C MET A 89 9.15 20.08 5.26
N ILE A 90 8.90 19.78 3.99
CA ILE A 90 7.86 18.87 3.53
C ILE A 90 8.53 17.88 2.59
N ALA A 91 8.46 16.59 2.94
CA ALA A 91 8.86 15.50 2.06
C ALA A 91 7.62 14.77 1.57
N THR A 92 7.39 14.71 0.27
CA THR A 92 6.20 14.09 -0.32
C THR A 92 6.59 12.96 -1.23
N PHE A 93 6.01 11.79 -0.99
CA PHE A 93 6.09 10.67 -1.90
C PHE A 93 5.03 10.82 -3.00
N ARG A 94 5.48 10.73 -4.25
CA ARG A 94 4.61 10.73 -5.43
C ARG A 94 4.72 9.39 -6.12
N THR A 95 3.59 8.82 -6.50
CA THR A 95 3.57 7.60 -7.30
C THR A 95 4.17 7.85 -8.68
N PRO A 96 4.77 6.84 -9.34
CA PRO A 96 5.38 7.01 -10.67
C PRO A 96 4.36 7.04 -11.82
N TYR A 97 3.11 7.37 -11.55
CA TYR A 97 2.02 7.34 -12.53
C TYR A 97 1.53 8.75 -12.85
N ALA A 98 1.61 9.11 -14.15
CA ALA A 98 1.08 10.38 -14.61
C ALA A 98 -0.45 10.43 -14.44
N ASN A 99 -0.98 11.63 -14.18
CA ASN A 99 -2.41 11.84 -14.08
C ASN A 99 -3.03 11.86 -15.49
N ASN A 100 -3.78 10.82 -15.82
CA ASN A 100 -4.53 10.69 -17.05
C ASN A 100 -6.05 10.83 -16.83
N ILE A 101 -6.46 11.12 -15.59
CA ILE A 101 -7.85 11.34 -15.22
C ILE A 101 -8.16 12.85 -15.23
N ASP A 102 -7.27 13.65 -14.64
CA ASP A 102 -7.33 15.10 -14.63
C ASP A 102 -6.02 15.63 -15.25
N LEU A 103 -6.10 16.00 -16.52
CA LEU A 103 -4.95 16.45 -17.31
C LEU A 103 -4.42 17.83 -16.89
N ASP A 104 -5.23 18.60 -16.16
CA ASP A 104 -4.84 19.91 -15.64
C ASP A 104 -4.13 19.80 -14.28
N SER A 105 -4.10 18.61 -13.69
CA SER A 105 -3.47 18.35 -12.39
C SER A 105 -2.04 17.83 -12.55
N GLU A 106 -1.08 18.50 -11.93
CA GLU A 106 0.32 18.03 -11.84
C GLU A 106 0.52 16.91 -10.81
N LEU A 107 -0.51 16.57 -10.04
CA LEU A 107 -0.43 15.54 -9.02
C LEU A 107 -0.63 14.16 -9.65
N PRO A 108 0.22 13.18 -9.33
CA PRO A 108 0.11 11.83 -9.84
C PRO A 108 -1.12 11.10 -9.28
N ILE A 109 -1.54 10.05 -9.96
CA ILE A 109 -2.64 9.20 -9.54
C ILE A 109 -2.14 8.00 -8.71
N SER A 110 -3.05 7.37 -7.97
CA SER A 110 -2.74 6.12 -7.26
C SER A 110 -2.50 4.96 -8.24
N ILE A 111 -1.77 3.94 -7.80
CA ILE A 111 -1.49 2.73 -8.58
C ILE A 111 -2.77 2.05 -9.10
N PHE A 112 -3.86 2.14 -8.35
CA PHE A 112 -5.15 1.51 -8.69
C PHE A 112 -6.17 2.47 -9.31
N ALA A 113 -5.81 3.73 -9.56
CA ALA A 113 -6.77 4.73 -10.06
C ALA A 113 -7.43 4.31 -11.39
N ASN A 114 -6.62 3.75 -12.30
CA ASN A 114 -7.10 3.29 -13.61
C ASN A 114 -7.87 1.96 -13.56
N SER A 115 -7.85 1.28 -12.43
CA SER A 115 -8.48 -0.04 -12.25
C SER A 115 -9.72 0.00 -11.32
N LEU A 116 -10.21 1.20 -10.98
CA LEU A 116 -11.38 1.34 -10.11
C LEU A 116 -12.63 0.62 -10.67
N GLY A 117 -12.83 0.66 -12.00
CA GLY A 117 -13.92 -0.08 -12.65
C GLY A 117 -13.78 -1.60 -12.46
N THR A 118 -12.57 -2.13 -12.66
CA THR A 118 -12.30 -3.57 -12.45
C THR A 118 -12.46 -3.97 -10.99
N LEU A 119 -12.03 -3.13 -10.04
CA LEU A 119 -12.26 -3.38 -8.61
C LEU A 119 -13.76 -3.44 -8.28
N HIS A 120 -14.58 -2.58 -8.90
CA HIS A 120 -16.02 -2.62 -8.72
C HIS A 120 -16.62 -3.92 -9.28
N GLU A 121 -16.21 -4.35 -10.48
CA GLU A 121 -16.63 -5.62 -11.06
C GLU A 121 -16.25 -6.83 -10.20
N ILE A 122 -15.08 -6.82 -9.56
CA ILE A 122 -14.66 -7.87 -8.61
C ILE A 122 -15.58 -7.90 -7.40
N ASP A 123 -15.89 -6.74 -6.82
CA ASP A 123 -16.77 -6.60 -5.65
C ASP A 123 -18.20 -7.08 -5.98
N GLU A 124 -18.74 -6.67 -7.13
CA GLU A 124 -20.03 -7.13 -7.61
C GLU A 124 -20.04 -8.65 -7.86
N ALA A 125 -19.02 -9.18 -8.55
CA ALA A 125 -18.94 -10.63 -8.83
C ALA A 125 -18.86 -11.46 -7.53
N HIS A 126 -18.12 -10.98 -6.52
CA HIS A 126 -18.08 -11.62 -5.21
C HIS A 126 -19.40 -11.51 -4.48
N SER A 127 -20.08 -10.37 -4.56
CA SER A 127 -21.40 -10.16 -3.95
C SER A 127 -22.47 -11.07 -4.58
N GLU A 128 -22.45 -11.22 -5.91
CA GLU A 128 -23.32 -12.15 -6.65
C GLU A 128 -23.07 -13.60 -6.23
N TYR A 129 -21.80 -14.02 -6.14
CA TYR A 129 -21.40 -15.34 -5.66
C TYR A 129 -21.98 -15.63 -4.26
N CYS A 130 -21.76 -14.72 -3.32
CA CYS A 130 -22.31 -14.84 -1.97
C CYS A 130 -23.85 -14.83 -1.94
N ALA A 131 -24.49 -14.06 -2.83
CA ALA A 131 -25.94 -14.01 -2.93
C ALA A 131 -26.51 -15.30 -3.50
N GLU A 132 -25.83 -15.94 -4.47
CA GLU A 132 -26.25 -17.22 -5.03
C GLU A 132 -26.25 -18.30 -3.93
N PHE A 133 -25.20 -18.42 -3.13
CA PHE A 133 -25.17 -19.35 -1.99
C PHE A 133 -26.33 -19.15 -1.02
N ARG A 134 -26.67 -17.89 -0.72
CA ARG A 134 -27.80 -17.58 0.19
C ARG A 134 -29.15 -17.91 -0.41
N LYS A 135 -29.33 -17.71 -1.73
CA LYS A 135 -30.58 -17.94 -2.44
C LYS A 135 -30.80 -19.42 -2.82
N MET A 136 -29.70 -20.14 -3.03
CA MET A 136 -29.69 -21.52 -3.53
C MET A 136 -29.77 -22.57 -2.40
N SER A 137 -30.13 -22.18 -1.16
CA SER A 137 -30.47 -23.16 -0.12
C SER A 137 -31.60 -24.06 -0.62
N ALA A 138 -31.43 -25.37 -0.45
CA ALA A 138 -32.45 -26.33 -0.82
C ALA A 138 -33.79 -26.00 -0.15
N LYS A 139 -34.86 -25.95 -0.92
CA LYS A 139 -36.20 -25.64 -0.42
C LYS A 139 -37.17 -26.76 -0.82
N VAL A 140 -38.08 -27.02 0.05
CA VAL A 140 -39.20 -27.94 -0.21
C VAL A 140 -40.46 -27.11 -0.37
N PHE A 141 -41.03 -27.11 -1.56
CA PHE A 141 -42.33 -26.52 -1.81
C PHE A 141 -43.38 -27.58 -1.49
N ALA A 142 -44.25 -27.27 -0.58
CA ALA A 142 -45.35 -28.20 -0.20
C ALA A 142 -46.66 -27.45 -0.17
N ASP A 143 -47.78 -28.19 -0.46
CA ASP A 143 -49.11 -27.62 -0.35
C ASP A 143 -49.38 -27.23 1.11
N ARG A 144 -50.00 -26.07 1.32
CA ARG A 144 -50.35 -25.56 2.65
C ARG A 144 -51.25 -26.50 3.44
N THR A 145 -52.01 -27.34 2.78
CA THR A 145 -52.85 -28.35 3.44
C THR A 145 -52.04 -29.44 4.09
N VAL A 146 -50.86 -29.78 3.52
CA VAL A 146 -49.92 -30.77 4.05
C VAL A 146 -49.09 -30.19 5.19
N LEU A 147 -48.81 -28.88 5.16
CA LEU A 147 -48.00 -28.21 6.18
C LEU A 147 -48.74 -27.81 7.46
N LYS A 148 -50.08 -27.91 7.46
CA LYS A 148 -50.93 -27.42 8.58
C LYS A 148 -50.78 -28.16 9.91
N GLU A 149 -50.14 -29.33 9.95
CA GLU A 149 -49.99 -30.12 11.17
C GLU A 149 -48.61 -30.15 11.79
N SER A 150 -47.62 -29.48 11.23
CA SER A 150 -46.25 -29.53 11.73
C SER A 150 -45.81 -28.21 12.40
N SER A 151 -46.20 -28.05 13.67
CA SER A 151 -45.60 -27.04 14.54
C SER A 151 -44.17 -27.45 14.87
N GLY A 152 -43.17 -26.77 14.24
CA GLY A 152 -41.75 -26.97 14.54
C GLY A 152 -40.81 -27.14 13.35
N ILE A 153 -41.33 -27.03 12.11
CA ILE A 153 -40.47 -27.03 10.92
C ILE A 153 -40.00 -25.60 10.65
N PRO A 154 -38.68 -25.38 10.47
CA PRO A 154 -38.18 -24.04 10.17
C PRO A 154 -38.74 -23.51 8.87
N ASP A 155 -39.30 -22.30 8.87
CA ASP A 155 -39.86 -21.61 7.68
C ASP A 155 -38.85 -21.42 6.54
N ASP A 156 -37.58 -21.57 6.83
CA ASP A 156 -36.47 -21.40 5.86
C ASP A 156 -36.39 -22.57 4.87
N TYR A 157 -36.90 -23.77 5.20
CA TYR A 157 -36.81 -24.95 4.36
C TYR A 157 -38.10 -25.25 3.59
N PHE A 158 -39.24 -24.84 4.12
CA PHE A 158 -40.55 -25.17 3.55
C PHE A 158 -41.25 -23.92 3.05
N VAL A 159 -41.66 -23.94 1.80
CA VAL A 159 -42.46 -22.88 1.19
C VAL A 159 -43.85 -23.43 0.88
N GLY A 160 -44.86 -22.89 1.57
CA GLY A 160 -46.25 -23.26 1.35
C GLY A 160 -46.77 -22.68 0.03
N ILE A 161 -47.13 -23.54 -0.93
CA ILE A 161 -47.85 -23.17 -2.15
C ILE A 161 -49.34 -23.47 -2.01
N SER A 162 -50.17 -22.66 -2.67
CA SER A 162 -51.62 -22.92 -2.72
C SER A 162 -51.88 -23.81 -3.92
N GLY A 163 -52.22 -25.07 -3.69
CA GLY A 163 -52.72 -25.99 -4.72
C GLY A 163 -54.23 -25.89 -4.89
N ASP A 164 -54.73 -26.41 -5.98
CA ASP A 164 -56.16 -26.47 -6.30
C ASP A 164 -56.89 -27.64 -5.62
N GLY A 165 -56.17 -28.42 -4.80
CA GLY A 165 -56.71 -29.59 -4.09
C GLY A 165 -56.94 -30.83 -4.93
N THR A 166 -56.61 -30.79 -6.23
CA THR A 166 -56.83 -31.91 -7.16
C THR A 166 -55.56 -32.67 -7.51
N SER A 167 -54.41 -32.20 -7.03
CA SER A 167 -53.07 -32.75 -7.34
C SER A 167 -52.82 -34.04 -6.55
N THR A 168 -52.12 -35.00 -7.17
CA THR A 168 -51.63 -36.21 -6.50
C THR A 168 -50.56 -35.89 -5.45
N MET A 169 -50.41 -36.78 -4.44
CA MET A 169 -49.43 -36.57 -3.35
C MET A 169 -48.00 -36.24 -3.85
N GLU A 170 -47.58 -36.83 -4.98
CA GLU A 170 -46.30 -36.57 -5.61
C GLU A 170 -46.19 -35.17 -6.22
N GLN A 171 -47.29 -34.55 -6.60
CA GLN A 171 -47.38 -33.19 -7.13
C GLN A 171 -47.50 -32.12 -6.01
N GLN A 172 -47.81 -32.54 -4.79
CA GLN A 172 -48.01 -31.66 -3.65
C GLN A 172 -46.69 -31.32 -2.92
N ILE A 173 -45.59 -32.04 -3.20
CA ILE A 173 -44.27 -31.80 -2.61
C ILE A 173 -43.24 -31.75 -3.73
N MET A 174 -42.63 -30.61 -3.91
CA MET A 174 -41.56 -30.40 -4.88
C MET A 174 -40.27 -29.96 -4.14
N THR A 175 -39.22 -30.74 -4.31
CA THR A 175 -37.88 -30.38 -3.79
C THR A 175 -37.14 -29.55 -4.83
N TYR A 176 -36.70 -28.37 -4.46
CA TYR A 176 -35.87 -27.50 -5.25
C TYR A 176 -34.47 -27.47 -4.65
N ALA A 177 -33.54 -28.13 -5.30
CA ALA A 177 -32.12 -28.16 -4.90
C ALA A 177 -31.26 -27.76 -6.12
N PRO A 178 -31.13 -26.47 -6.41
CA PRO A 178 -30.36 -26.01 -7.55
C PRO A 178 -28.86 -26.27 -7.32
N GLN A 179 -28.14 -26.51 -8.41
CA GLN A 179 -26.68 -26.59 -8.36
C GLN A 179 -26.10 -25.18 -8.32
N ILE A 180 -25.16 -24.95 -7.39
CA ILE A 180 -24.44 -23.71 -7.28
C ILE A 180 -23.37 -23.66 -8.38
N ARG A 181 -23.31 -22.56 -9.11
CA ARG A 181 -22.35 -22.34 -10.20
C ARG A 181 -20.99 -21.84 -9.67
N GLU A 182 -20.40 -22.63 -8.78
CA GLU A 182 -19.14 -22.27 -8.11
C GLU A 182 -17.99 -22.06 -9.10
N THR A 183 -17.87 -22.95 -10.09
CA THR A 183 -16.80 -22.92 -11.09
C THR A 183 -16.88 -21.67 -11.95
N GLU A 184 -18.06 -21.29 -12.40
CA GLU A 184 -18.30 -20.12 -13.24
C GLU A 184 -18.04 -18.82 -12.48
N HIS A 185 -18.50 -18.72 -11.23
CA HIS A 185 -18.23 -17.58 -10.39
C HIS A 185 -16.74 -17.45 -10.07
N SER A 186 -16.08 -18.53 -9.71
CA SER A 186 -14.64 -18.54 -9.47
C SER A 186 -13.85 -18.16 -10.72
N ALA A 187 -14.25 -18.64 -11.89
CA ALA A 187 -13.61 -18.30 -13.16
C ALA A 187 -13.79 -16.81 -13.52
N LYS A 188 -15.01 -16.24 -13.31
CA LYS A 188 -15.25 -14.79 -13.49
C LYS A 188 -14.35 -13.97 -12.58
N ILE A 189 -14.39 -14.24 -11.27
CA ILE A 189 -13.59 -13.50 -10.28
C ILE A 189 -12.08 -13.59 -10.61
N ASN A 190 -11.58 -14.78 -10.92
CA ASN A 190 -10.18 -14.97 -11.32
C ASN A 190 -9.81 -14.18 -12.57
N LYS A 191 -10.68 -14.11 -13.56
CA LYS A 191 -10.45 -13.33 -14.78
C LYS A 191 -10.34 -11.85 -14.48
N GLU A 192 -11.24 -11.29 -13.66
CA GLU A 192 -11.20 -9.89 -13.27
C GLU A 192 -9.96 -9.58 -12.40
N LEU A 193 -9.55 -10.49 -11.51
CA LEU A 193 -8.31 -10.34 -10.74
C LEU A 193 -7.07 -10.27 -11.65
N ARG A 194 -7.01 -11.08 -12.73
CA ARG A 194 -5.91 -10.99 -13.71
C ARG A 194 -5.90 -9.69 -14.49
N PHE A 195 -7.08 -9.15 -14.84
CA PHE A 195 -7.16 -7.82 -15.45
C PHE A 195 -6.65 -6.75 -14.48
N TYR A 196 -7.06 -6.83 -13.22
CA TYR A 196 -6.59 -5.94 -12.17
C TYR A 196 -5.07 -5.99 -12.01
N GLU A 197 -4.48 -7.20 -11.92
CA GLU A 197 -3.02 -7.40 -11.85
C GLU A 197 -2.29 -6.72 -13.01
N THR A 198 -2.80 -6.90 -14.23
CA THR A 198 -2.22 -6.28 -15.42
C THR A 198 -2.31 -4.75 -15.38
N GLN A 199 -3.45 -4.20 -14.94
CA GLN A 199 -3.68 -2.76 -14.88
C GLN A 199 -2.80 -2.05 -13.85
N ILE A 200 -2.52 -2.69 -12.72
CA ILE A 200 -1.63 -2.13 -11.68
C ILE A 200 -0.16 -2.48 -11.87
N GLY A 201 0.16 -3.27 -12.90
CA GLY A 201 1.54 -3.61 -13.25
C GLY A 201 2.18 -4.62 -12.29
N VAL A 202 1.43 -5.59 -11.80
CA VAL A 202 1.97 -6.73 -11.05
C VAL A 202 1.83 -8.02 -11.85
N SER A 203 2.61 -9.02 -11.48
CA SER A 203 2.65 -10.31 -12.14
C SER A 203 1.35 -11.07 -11.94
N SER A 204 0.94 -11.82 -12.96
CA SER A 204 -0.25 -12.69 -12.88
C SER A 204 -0.06 -13.75 -11.79
N GLY A 205 -1.11 -14.00 -11.01
CA GLY A 205 -1.07 -14.92 -9.87
C GLY A 205 -0.66 -14.26 -8.55
N THR A 206 -0.49 -12.93 -8.52
CA THR A 206 -0.29 -12.17 -7.27
C THR A 206 -1.56 -12.15 -6.41
N PHE A 207 -2.71 -11.92 -7.03
CA PHE A 207 -4.03 -11.88 -6.40
C PHE A 207 -4.95 -12.98 -6.95
N SER A 208 -4.77 -13.37 -8.22
CA SER A 208 -5.56 -14.41 -8.83
C SER A 208 -5.14 -15.80 -8.33
N PHE A 209 -6.15 -16.67 -8.15
CA PHE A 209 -5.94 -18.04 -7.70
C PHE A 209 -5.55 -18.91 -8.91
N ASP A 210 -4.26 -19.05 -9.18
CA ASP A 210 -3.78 -19.96 -10.20
C ASP A 210 -3.62 -21.37 -9.64
N THR A 211 -4.60 -22.23 -9.94
CA THR A 211 -4.58 -23.65 -9.56
C THR A 211 -3.59 -24.49 -10.37
N GLN A 212 -2.97 -23.92 -11.40
CA GLN A 212 -2.03 -24.61 -12.29
C GLN A 212 -0.61 -24.05 -12.19
N LYS A 213 -0.04 -23.96 -10.99
CA LYS A 213 1.41 -23.99 -10.87
C LYS A 213 1.85 -25.45 -11.05
N GLY A 214 1.80 -25.95 -12.30
CA GLY A 214 2.55 -27.13 -12.71
C GLY A 214 4.03 -26.90 -12.43
N LEU A 215 4.88 -27.94 -12.63
CA LEU A 215 6.33 -27.86 -12.50
C LEU A 215 6.90 -26.68 -13.31
N VAL A 216 6.91 -25.49 -12.69
CA VAL A 216 7.44 -24.26 -13.27
C VAL A 216 8.93 -24.26 -13.01
N THR A 217 9.74 -24.04 -14.03
CA THR A 217 11.19 -23.90 -13.86
C THR A 217 11.52 -22.59 -13.14
N ALA A 218 12.58 -22.56 -12.33
CA ALA A 218 13.01 -21.36 -11.62
C ALA A 218 13.14 -20.13 -12.55
N THR A 219 13.59 -20.33 -13.79
CA THR A 219 13.69 -19.29 -14.83
C THR A 219 12.33 -18.72 -15.23
N GLN A 220 11.28 -19.53 -15.21
CA GLN A 220 9.93 -19.10 -15.56
C GLN A 220 9.29 -18.28 -14.43
N VAL A 221 9.51 -18.68 -13.18
CA VAL A 221 9.10 -17.90 -11.99
C VAL A 221 9.76 -16.53 -12.00
N LEU A 222 11.07 -16.46 -12.24
CA LEU A 222 11.82 -15.18 -12.34
C LEU A 222 11.32 -14.31 -13.50
N SER A 223 10.89 -14.91 -14.61
CA SER A 223 10.33 -14.17 -15.75
C SER A 223 8.93 -13.64 -15.45
N GLU A 224 8.12 -14.41 -14.73
CA GLU A 224 6.76 -14.04 -14.33
C GLU A 224 6.79 -12.89 -13.30
N ASP A 225 7.69 -12.92 -12.34
CA ASP A 225 7.80 -11.89 -11.30
C ASP A 225 8.46 -10.59 -11.78
N ARG A 226 9.01 -10.55 -13.00
CA ARG A 226 9.69 -9.39 -13.55
C ARG A 226 8.81 -8.13 -13.62
N THR A 227 7.52 -8.29 -13.89
CA THR A 227 6.59 -7.16 -13.96
C THR A 227 6.44 -6.51 -12.59
N THR A 228 6.20 -7.31 -11.56
CA THR A 228 6.14 -6.83 -10.15
C THR A 228 7.44 -6.16 -9.75
N TYR A 229 8.59 -6.78 -10.07
CA TYR A 229 9.91 -6.21 -9.79
C TYR A 229 10.08 -4.82 -10.42
N ASN A 230 9.74 -4.67 -11.71
CA ASN A 230 9.84 -3.39 -12.40
C ASN A 230 8.97 -2.31 -11.76
N THR A 231 7.74 -2.67 -11.37
CA THR A 231 6.81 -1.76 -10.67
C THR A 231 7.38 -1.33 -9.32
N VAL A 232 7.90 -2.28 -8.53
CA VAL A 232 8.56 -1.99 -7.25
C VAL A 232 9.77 -1.08 -7.43
N CYS A 233 10.64 -1.38 -8.40
CA CYS A 233 11.81 -0.53 -8.71
C CYS A 233 11.43 0.89 -9.12
N GLN A 234 10.34 1.08 -9.86
CA GLN A 234 9.83 2.42 -10.20
C GLN A 234 9.37 3.17 -8.94
N ILE A 235 8.66 2.51 -8.05
CA ILE A 235 8.22 3.08 -6.77
C ILE A 235 9.43 3.44 -5.89
N GLN A 236 10.41 2.56 -5.77
CA GLN A 236 11.66 2.79 -5.01
C GLN A 236 12.46 3.97 -5.55
N ARG A 237 12.52 4.13 -6.89
CA ARG A 237 13.17 5.29 -7.52
C ARG A 237 12.52 6.62 -7.11
N GLN A 238 11.19 6.65 -6.96
CA GLN A 238 10.47 7.83 -6.48
C GLN A 238 10.59 8.01 -4.95
N LEU A 239 10.73 6.93 -4.20
CA LEU A 239 10.86 6.97 -2.75
C LEU A 239 12.26 7.44 -2.29
N ARG A 240 13.31 7.09 -3.04
CA ARG A 240 14.70 7.44 -2.70
C ARG A 240 14.90 8.95 -2.45
N PRO A 241 14.54 9.86 -3.36
CA PRO A 241 14.72 11.30 -3.14
C PRO A 241 13.88 11.81 -1.95
N VAL A 242 12.74 11.21 -1.67
CA VAL A 242 11.91 11.57 -0.50
C VAL A 242 12.61 11.24 0.80
N LEU A 243 13.23 10.06 0.90
CA LEU A 243 13.98 9.65 2.07
C LEU A 243 15.26 10.50 2.24
N GLN A 244 15.91 10.89 1.14
CA GLN A 244 17.05 11.81 1.17
C GLN A 244 16.62 13.20 1.66
N ALA A 245 15.50 13.74 1.14
CA ALA A 245 14.95 15.01 1.60
C ALA A 245 14.58 14.94 3.09
N LEU A 246 13.96 13.84 3.54
CA LEU A 246 13.63 13.63 4.94
C LEU A 246 14.88 13.63 5.83
N SER A 247 15.94 12.96 5.41
CA SER A 247 17.24 12.98 6.11
C SER A 247 17.79 14.41 6.25
N GLN A 248 17.77 15.21 5.17
CA GLN A 248 18.20 16.60 5.17
C GLN A 248 17.34 17.47 6.09
N ILE A 249 16.02 17.26 6.11
CA ILE A 249 15.10 17.93 7.04
C ILE A 249 15.49 17.62 8.49
N VAL A 250 15.78 16.35 8.81
CA VAL A 250 16.22 15.94 10.15
C VAL A 250 17.50 16.67 10.57
N VAL A 251 18.50 16.70 9.70
CA VAL A 251 19.77 17.39 9.98
C VAL A 251 19.56 18.89 10.18
N THR A 252 18.74 19.52 9.32
CA THR A 252 18.41 20.95 9.43
C THR A 252 17.71 21.28 10.76
N LEU A 253 16.74 20.46 11.16
CA LEU A 253 16.05 20.62 12.44
C LEU A 253 16.97 20.38 13.63
N ALA A 254 17.84 19.36 13.56
CA ALA A 254 18.78 19.06 14.62
C ALA A 254 19.72 20.26 14.86
N ARG A 255 20.25 20.85 13.80
CA ARG A 255 21.09 22.07 13.89
C ARG A 255 20.32 23.27 14.44
N PHE A 256 19.07 23.44 14.00
CA PHE A 256 18.23 24.52 14.54
C PHE A 256 18.02 24.40 16.05
N TYR A 257 17.95 23.18 16.59
CA TYR A 257 17.84 22.90 18.01
C TYR A 257 19.21 22.80 18.73
N GLY A 258 20.30 23.11 18.05
CA GLY A 258 21.64 23.16 18.66
C GLY A 258 22.33 21.81 18.80
N PHE A 259 21.89 20.79 18.10
CA PHE A 259 22.60 19.50 18.04
C PHE A 259 23.72 19.57 16.98
N GLU A 260 24.90 19.08 17.34
CA GLU A 260 25.97 18.90 16.39
C GLU A 260 25.66 17.74 15.45
N CYS A 261 25.63 18.01 14.15
CA CYS A 261 25.42 17.03 13.12
C CYS A 261 26.43 17.22 12.00
N GLU A 262 27.07 16.14 11.57
CA GLU A 262 27.94 16.15 10.40
C GLU A 262 27.12 16.32 9.12
N ASP A 263 27.72 16.94 8.11
CA ASP A 263 27.18 16.97 6.75
C ASP A 263 27.48 15.63 6.09
N GLY A 264 26.43 14.84 5.91
CA GLY A 264 26.53 13.55 5.22
C GLY A 264 25.36 13.33 4.28
N GLU A 265 25.63 12.74 3.13
CA GLU A 265 24.58 12.21 2.27
C GLU A 265 24.08 10.87 2.83
N CYS A 266 22.78 10.75 2.99
CA CYS A 266 22.15 9.49 3.39
C CYS A 266 22.17 8.53 2.21
N ALA A 267 22.95 7.45 2.29
CA ALA A 267 22.89 6.36 1.35
C ALA A 267 21.67 5.49 1.68
N ILE A 268 20.79 5.33 0.70
CA ILE A 268 19.57 4.54 0.85
C ILE A 268 19.69 3.29 -0.01
N GLU A 269 19.68 2.15 0.65
CA GLU A 269 19.63 0.84 0.01
C GLU A 269 18.27 0.19 0.31
N PHE A 270 17.61 -0.26 -0.76
CA PHE A 270 16.42 -1.10 -0.65
C PHE A 270 16.88 -2.54 -0.67
N GLY A 271 16.48 -3.32 0.34
CA GLY A 271 16.78 -4.75 0.38
C GLY A 271 15.94 -5.51 -0.63
N ASP A 272 16.48 -5.77 -1.81
CA ASP A 272 15.78 -6.44 -2.91
C ASP A 272 15.70 -7.96 -2.76
N SER A 273 15.95 -8.48 -1.57
CA SER A 273 16.10 -9.92 -1.27
C SER A 273 14.90 -10.82 -1.64
N VAL A 274 13.76 -10.22 -1.99
CA VAL A 274 12.56 -10.97 -2.41
C VAL A 274 12.57 -11.27 -3.92
N PHE A 275 13.33 -10.48 -4.72
CA PHE A 275 13.31 -10.54 -6.19
C PHE A 275 14.69 -10.85 -6.80
N GLU A 276 15.75 -10.80 -6.05
CA GLU A 276 17.07 -11.21 -6.54
C GLU A 276 17.27 -12.70 -6.31
N ASP A 277 17.57 -13.40 -7.40
CA ASP A 277 18.19 -14.72 -7.32
C ASP A 277 19.54 -14.55 -6.58
N THR A 278 19.56 -14.92 -5.30
CA THR A 278 20.75 -14.86 -4.45
C THR A 278 21.95 -15.52 -5.09
N GLY A 279 21.75 -16.52 -5.96
CA GLY A 279 22.80 -17.17 -6.73
C GLY A 279 23.41 -16.27 -7.80
N THR A 280 22.60 -15.49 -8.52
CA THR A 280 23.08 -14.56 -9.54
C THR A 280 23.82 -13.38 -8.90
N GLU A 281 23.31 -12.83 -7.81
CA GLU A 281 23.98 -11.73 -7.09
C GLU A 281 25.28 -12.22 -6.43
N PHE A 282 25.29 -13.41 -5.84
CA PHE A 282 26.51 -14.03 -5.34
C PHE A 282 27.59 -14.14 -6.41
N ASN A 283 27.22 -14.68 -7.59
CA ASN A 283 28.16 -14.82 -8.72
C ASN A 283 28.68 -13.48 -9.21
N ARG A 284 27.80 -12.46 -9.32
CA ARG A 284 28.17 -11.11 -9.75
C ARG A 284 29.17 -10.48 -8.77
N ARG A 285 28.86 -10.49 -7.47
CA ARG A 285 29.74 -9.92 -6.44
C ARG A 285 31.03 -10.72 -6.30
N PHE A 286 30.97 -12.03 -6.41
CA PHE A 286 32.15 -12.87 -6.41
C PHE A 286 33.10 -12.57 -7.60
N GLN A 287 32.53 -12.36 -8.79
CA GLN A 287 33.31 -11.90 -9.95
C GLN A 287 33.94 -10.51 -9.74
N MET A 288 33.22 -9.60 -9.08
CA MET A 288 33.74 -8.26 -8.75
C MET A 288 34.90 -8.37 -7.74
N VAL A 289 34.85 -9.30 -6.79
CA VAL A 289 35.99 -9.57 -5.87
C VAL A 289 37.17 -10.11 -6.64
N GLN A 290 36.95 -11.08 -7.55
CA GLN A 290 38.02 -11.63 -8.40
C GLN A 290 38.63 -10.58 -9.31
N ALA A 291 37.83 -9.61 -9.80
CA ALA A 291 38.30 -8.50 -10.63
C ALA A 291 38.94 -7.36 -9.81
N GLY A 292 39.01 -7.45 -8.48
CA GLY A 292 39.55 -6.41 -7.61
C GLY A 292 38.68 -5.15 -7.50
N LEU A 293 37.41 -5.21 -7.94
CA LEU A 293 36.46 -4.10 -7.92
C LEU A 293 35.67 -4.02 -6.61
N LEU A 294 35.61 -5.14 -5.88
CA LEU A 294 34.96 -5.24 -4.57
C LEU A 294 35.94 -5.87 -3.58
N LYS A 295 35.99 -5.37 -2.34
CA LYS A 295 36.83 -5.96 -1.31
C LYS A 295 36.19 -7.25 -0.78
N ALA A 296 37.03 -8.24 -0.44
CA ALA A 296 36.56 -9.51 0.11
C ALA A 296 35.83 -9.34 1.46
N GLU A 297 36.24 -8.34 2.27
CA GLU A 297 35.58 -7.99 3.53
C GLU A 297 34.14 -7.51 3.30
N ASP A 298 33.91 -6.68 2.27
CA ASP A 298 32.59 -6.15 1.93
C ASP A 298 31.67 -7.25 1.35
N PHE A 299 32.25 -8.17 0.57
CA PHE A 299 31.55 -9.37 0.10
C PHE A 299 31.09 -10.26 1.26
N ASN A 300 31.99 -10.54 2.21
CA ASN A 300 31.66 -11.34 3.38
C ASN A 300 30.63 -10.65 4.28
N ALA A 301 30.75 -9.31 4.47
CA ALA A 301 29.77 -8.53 5.24
C ALA A 301 28.37 -8.66 4.65
N TRP A 302 28.25 -8.53 3.32
CA TRP A 302 26.99 -8.72 2.61
C TRP A 302 26.46 -10.17 2.71
N TYR A 303 27.31 -11.16 2.44
CA TYR A 303 26.88 -12.57 2.36
C TYR A 303 26.44 -13.13 3.71
N PHE A 304 27.16 -12.78 4.78
CA PHE A 304 26.86 -13.26 6.14
C PHE A 304 25.98 -12.29 6.94
N GLY A 305 25.64 -11.11 6.40
CA GLY A 305 24.83 -10.11 7.10
C GLY A 305 25.49 -9.57 8.37
N VAL A 306 26.82 -9.45 8.40
CA VAL A 306 27.58 -9.01 9.57
C VAL A 306 28.28 -7.67 9.30
N PRO A 307 28.60 -6.87 10.36
CA PRO A 307 29.40 -5.66 10.20
C PRO A 307 30.75 -5.96 9.53
N THR A 308 31.25 -5.00 8.73
CA THR A 308 32.50 -5.15 7.95
C THR A 308 33.71 -5.48 8.83
N GLU A 309 33.75 -4.99 10.06
CA GLU A 309 34.81 -5.31 11.03
C GLU A 309 34.86 -6.80 11.34
N ARG A 310 33.71 -7.40 11.61
CA ARG A 310 33.59 -8.83 11.87
C ARG A 310 33.81 -9.68 10.60
N ALA A 311 33.37 -9.16 9.45
CA ALA A 311 33.60 -9.81 8.17
C ALA A 311 35.08 -9.88 7.80
N ARG A 312 35.90 -8.90 8.23
CA ARG A 312 37.35 -8.87 8.09
C ARG A 312 38.02 -9.99 8.91
N GLU A 313 37.56 -10.24 10.12
CA GLU A 313 38.08 -11.34 10.97
C GLU A 313 37.79 -12.74 10.39
N MET A 314 36.76 -12.84 9.54
CA MET A 314 36.37 -14.09 8.87
C MET A 314 37.20 -14.39 7.62
N LEU A 315 38.03 -13.44 7.16
CA LEU A 315 38.93 -13.67 6.04
C LEU A 315 40.10 -14.54 6.51
N PRO A 316 40.53 -15.55 5.71
CA PRO A 316 41.73 -16.29 6.03
C PRO A 316 42.92 -15.33 6.05
N PRO A 317 43.90 -15.55 6.94
CA PRO A 317 45.13 -14.75 6.95
C PRO A 317 45.76 -14.84 5.56
N MET A 318 46.14 -13.68 5.00
CA MET A 318 46.84 -13.64 3.71
C MET A 318 48.14 -14.45 3.87
N THR A 319 48.10 -15.70 3.48
CA THR A 319 49.32 -16.46 3.25
C THR A 319 49.97 -15.82 2.02
N GLU A 320 51.18 -15.34 2.20
CA GLU A 320 52.12 -14.99 1.13
C GLU A 320 52.35 -16.26 0.28
N ALA A 321 51.46 -16.50 -0.65
CA ALA A 321 51.59 -17.56 -1.62
C ALA A 321 51.75 -16.90 -3.00
N PHE A 322 52.96 -16.88 -3.39
CA PHE A 322 53.62 -16.80 -4.71
C PHE A 322 54.75 -15.76 -4.73
N GLY A 323 55.72 -16.00 -3.84
CA GLY A 323 57.08 -15.57 -4.11
C GLY A 323 57.88 -16.85 -4.36
N GLY A 324 58.30 -17.07 -5.56
CA GLY A 324 59.21 -18.20 -5.83
C GLY A 324 59.38 -18.46 -7.31
N GLU A 325 60.50 -17.91 -7.78
CA GLU A 325 61.34 -18.28 -8.93
C GLU A 325 60.75 -18.21 -10.33
#